data_e30083df03ee9eab530b64de03c9661d
#
_entry.id   e30083df03ee9eab530b64de03c9661d
#
_cell.length_a   1.000
_cell.length_b   1.000
_cell.length_c   1.000
_cell.angle_alpha   90.00
_cell.angle_beta   90.00
_cell.angle_gamma   90.00
#
_symmetry.space_group_name_H-M   'P 1'
#
loop_
_entity.id
_entity.type
_entity.pdbx_description
1 polymer ?
#
loop_
_entity_poly.entity_id
_entity_poly.type
_entity_poly.pdbx_seq_one_letter_code
_entity_poly.pdbx_strand_id
1 'polypeptide(L)'
;MISNWENKVFPIALSLCFGFMATYVLLGHFGVIPSLEPGAVIGEAWRWCERISSSIFREPINALSNLGFMIVGLTMYWVLSREERDSKNQFTGLTPISMLYAGAVIYLGPGSMLMHGTHTGWGQWADNLSMVMYILIPWLINVGEMGRWSIKKIFSVYLVIVIIDGIFRWTDGLGTGFGFNLFAVSIGLWFISECLYRYWSPNFRWLSGFIGFFVCAVFGIFPWEIWNNLSDYWWIATFWLPGIIAKEPPRYERTYHPWFFAGVFTYLLAFSIWLTGVPDSPYCDPDRFFQAHAIWHVLSAVATWCFFKFLRTERLKD
;
A
#
# COMPACT_ATOMS: atom_id res chain seq x y z
N MET A 1 -10.91 -30.75 -2.12
CA MET A 1 -11.64 -30.52 -3.39
C MET A 1 -11.92 -29.01 -3.48
N ILE A 2 -11.26 -28.31 -4.39
CA ILE A 2 -11.46 -26.86 -4.62
C ILE A 2 -12.92 -26.64 -5.02
N SER A 3 -13.59 -25.72 -4.37
CA SER A 3 -15.02 -25.48 -4.61
C SER A 3 -15.24 -24.74 -5.95
N ASN A 4 -16.41 -24.90 -6.55
CA ASN A 4 -16.74 -24.33 -7.87
C ASN A 4 -16.61 -22.79 -7.94
N TRP A 5 -16.73 -22.07 -6.82
CA TRP A 5 -16.57 -20.62 -6.78
C TRP A 5 -15.10 -20.19 -6.72
N GLU A 6 -14.24 -20.97 -6.06
CA GLU A 6 -12.80 -20.68 -5.95
C GLU A 6 -12.13 -20.64 -7.32
N ASN A 7 -12.53 -21.53 -8.22
CA ASN A 7 -12.06 -21.53 -9.61
C ASN A 7 -12.50 -20.27 -10.42
N LYS A 8 -13.50 -19.53 -9.96
CA LYS A 8 -14.01 -18.33 -10.64
C LYS A 8 -13.33 -17.05 -10.17
N VAL A 9 -12.66 -17.04 -9.02
CA VAL A 9 -12.10 -15.81 -8.42
C VAL A 9 -11.03 -15.18 -9.33
N PHE A 10 -10.07 -15.97 -9.80
CA PHE A 10 -9.04 -15.46 -10.72
C PHE A 10 -9.63 -14.95 -12.04
N PRO A 11 -10.49 -15.70 -12.78
CA PRO A 11 -11.14 -15.17 -14.00
C PRO A 11 -11.94 -13.89 -13.76
N ILE A 12 -12.65 -13.78 -12.62
CA ILE A 12 -13.39 -12.57 -12.27
C ILE A 12 -12.44 -11.39 -12.06
N ALA A 13 -11.39 -11.57 -11.26
CA ALA A 13 -10.39 -10.52 -11.03
C ALA A 13 -9.72 -10.07 -12.32
N LEU A 14 -9.38 -11.02 -13.20
CA LEU A 14 -8.81 -10.76 -14.52
C LEU A 14 -9.79 -9.94 -15.39
N SER A 15 -11.06 -10.36 -15.43
CA SER A 15 -12.10 -9.64 -16.17
C SER A 15 -12.32 -8.22 -15.66
N LEU A 16 -12.26 -8.00 -14.35
CA LEU A 16 -12.35 -6.67 -13.74
C LEU A 16 -11.17 -5.78 -14.13
N CYS A 17 -9.94 -6.32 -14.13
CA CYS A 17 -8.76 -5.59 -14.59
C CYS A 17 -8.87 -5.18 -16.06
N PHE A 18 -9.26 -6.11 -16.95
CA PHE A 18 -9.48 -5.80 -18.36
C PHE A 18 -10.64 -4.82 -18.56
N GLY A 19 -11.74 -5.02 -17.82
CA GLY A 19 -12.89 -4.11 -17.84
C GLY A 19 -12.51 -2.68 -17.45
N PHE A 20 -11.70 -2.51 -16.39
CA PHE A 20 -11.17 -1.21 -15.98
C PHE A 20 -10.35 -0.58 -17.13
N MET A 21 -9.37 -1.31 -17.68
CA MET A 21 -8.52 -0.80 -18.76
C MET A 21 -9.32 -0.42 -19.99
N ALA A 22 -10.24 -1.29 -20.42
CA ALA A 22 -11.10 -1.02 -21.57
C ALA A 22 -11.99 0.22 -21.33
N THR A 23 -12.60 0.32 -20.16
CA THR A 23 -13.41 1.48 -19.77
C THR A 23 -12.59 2.75 -19.76
N TYR A 24 -11.40 2.74 -19.17
CA TYR A 24 -10.51 3.90 -19.14
C TYR A 24 -10.16 4.37 -20.56
N VAL A 25 -9.72 3.45 -21.42
CA VAL A 25 -9.35 3.76 -22.81
C VAL A 25 -10.54 4.30 -23.61
N LEU A 26 -11.73 3.69 -23.46
CA LEU A 26 -12.95 4.15 -24.12
C LEU A 26 -13.35 5.57 -23.66
N LEU A 27 -13.37 5.82 -22.34
CA LEU A 27 -13.69 7.14 -21.80
C LEU A 27 -12.69 8.20 -22.28
N GLY A 28 -11.40 7.85 -22.34
CA GLY A 28 -10.37 8.72 -22.89
C GLY A 28 -10.56 9.01 -24.37
N HIS A 29 -10.88 7.98 -25.17
CA HIS A 29 -11.13 8.10 -26.61
C HIS A 29 -12.34 9.01 -26.92
N PHE A 30 -13.39 8.92 -26.11
CA PHE A 30 -14.59 9.76 -26.25
C PHE A 30 -14.47 11.15 -25.59
N GLY A 31 -13.28 11.50 -25.06
CA GLY A 31 -13.05 12.81 -24.45
C GLY A 31 -13.80 13.04 -23.13
N VAL A 32 -14.18 11.97 -22.43
CA VAL A 32 -14.90 12.03 -21.15
C VAL A 32 -13.96 12.30 -19.96
N ILE A 33 -12.64 12.09 -20.13
CA ILE A 33 -11.67 12.39 -19.08
C ILE A 33 -11.66 13.89 -18.80
N PRO A 34 -11.91 14.31 -17.54
CA PRO A 34 -12.08 15.72 -17.20
C PRO A 34 -10.80 16.54 -17.39
N SER A 35 -10.94 17.86 -17.31
CA SER A 35 -9.81 18.79 -17.32
C SER A 35 -8.83 18.53 -16.18
N LEU A 36 -7.58 18.93 -16.38
CA LEU A 36 -6.51 18.83 -15.40
C LEU A 36 -6.86 19.59 -14.11
N GLU A 37 -6.26 19.16 -12.99
CA GLU A 37 -6.32 19.92 -11.74
C GLU A 37 -5.65 21.31 -11.89
N PRO A 38 -6.04 22.31 -11.06
CA PRO A 38 -5.43 23.63 -11.11
C PRO A 38 -3.91 23.57 -10.93
N GLY A 39 -3.18 24.24 -11.80
CA GLY A 39 -1.72 24.30 -11.80
C GLY A 39 -1.02 23.26 -12.67
N ALA A 40 -1.71 22.19 -13.09
CA ALA A 40 -1.16 21.23 -14.04
C ALA A 40 -1.30 21.75 -15.48
N VAL A 41 -0.22 21.73 -16.26
CA VAL A 41 -0.17 22.29 -17.63
C VAL A 41 0.35 21.22 -18.60
N ILE A 42 -0.37 21.02 -19.72
CA ILE A 42 0.09 20.13 -20.79
C ILE A 42 1.43 20.65 -21.35
N GLY A 43 2.40 19.75 -21.48
CA GLY A 43 3.73 20.07 -21.97
C GLY A 43 4.75 20.35 -20.86
N GLU A 44 4.34 20.46 -19.61
CA GLU A 44 5.21 20.68 -18.46
C GLU A 44 5.34 19.44 -17.58
N ALA A 45 6.43 19.33 -16.83
CA ALA A 45 6.54 18.39 -15.72
C ALA A 45 5.84 19.00 -14.50
N TRP A 46 5.04 18.18 -13.78
CA TRP A 46 4.30 18.65 -12.62
C TRP A 46 4.90 18.11 -11.31
N ARG A 47 4.20 17.24 -10.62
CA ARG A 47 4.69 16.66 -9.35
C ARG A 47 5.77 15.60 -9.52
N TRP A 48 5.73 14.94 -10.67
CA TRP A 48 6.66 13.88 -11.07
C TRP A 48 7.39 14.33 -12.32
N CYS A 49 8.55 13.76 -12.57
CA CYS A 49 9.40 14.22 -13.66
C CYS A 49 8.80 14.07 -15.06
N GLU A 50 7.86 13.13 -15.26
CA GLU A 50 7.27 12.87 -16.58
C GLU A 50 6.45 14.07 -17.07
N ARG A 51 6.59 14.40 -18.35
CA ARG A 51 5.87 15.49 -19.01
C ARG A 51 4.39 15.14 -19.17
N ILE A 52 3.51 16.08 -18.79
CA ILE A 52 2.05 15.94 -18.97
C ILE A 52 1.73 15.99 -20.46
N SER A 53 1.22 14.90 -21.00
CA SER A 53 0.83 14.78 -22.41
C SER A 53 -0.63 15.17 -22.63
N SER A 54 -0.97 15.47 -23.91
CA SER A 54 -2.36 15.64 -24.34
C SER A 54 -3.09 14.32 -24.61
N SER A 55 -2.40 13.17 -24.45
CA SER A 55 -2.98 11.83 -24.69
C SER A 55 -3.99 11.45 -23.62
N ILE A 56 -4.65 10.28 -23.81
CA ILE A 56 -5.58 9.71 -22.83
C ILE A 56 -4.93 9.39 -21.49
N PHE A 57 -3.62 9.13 -21.46
CA PHE A 57 -2.82 9.07 -20.25
C PHE A 57 -1.97 10.32 -20.16
N ARG A 58 -2.16 11.14 -19.12
CA ARG A 58 -1.44 12.41 -18.96
C ARG A 58 0.06 12.19 -18.70
N GLU A 59 0.40 11.24 -17.87
CA GLU A 59 1.76 10.72 -17.67
C GLU A 59 1.78 9.24 -18.08
N PRO A 60 1.97 8.92 -19.39
CA PRO A 60 1.74 7.57 -19.90
C PRO A 60 2.65 6.51 -19.26
N ILE A 61 3.90 6.82 -18.96
CA ILE A 61 4.84 5.85 -18.39
C ILE A 61 4.54 5.63 -16.91
N ASN A 62 4.34 6.71 -16.14
CA ASN A 62 3.92 6.61 -14.74
C ASN A 62 2.56 5.91 -14.61
N ALA A 63 1.59 6.23 -15.46
CA ALA A 63 0.28 5.59 -15.45
C ALA A 63 0.37 4.10 -15.77
N LEU A 64 1.02 3.71 -16.87
CA LEU A 64 1.08 2.32 -17.33
C LEU A 64 1.97 1.43 -16.45
N SER A 65 2.96 1.98 -15.75
CA SER A 65 3.79 1.23 -14.79
C SER A 65 2.96 0.61 -13.65
N ASN A 66 1.79 1.16 -13.36
CA ASN A 66 0.84 0.65 -12.37
C ASN A 66 0.19 -0.69 -12.76
N LEU A 67 0.30 -1.11 -14.03
CA LEU A 67 -0.01 -2.49 -14.43
C LEU A 67 0.80 -3.52 -13.64
N GLY A 68 1.98 -3.16 -13.11
CA GLY A 68 2.78 -4.00 -12.23
C GLY A 68 1.99 -4.50 -11.02
N PHE A 69 1.23 -3.63 -10.34
CA PHE A 69 0.39 -4.02 -9.21
C PHE A 69 -0.75 -4.94 -9.62
N MET A 70 -1.41 -4.65 -10.76
CA MET A 70 -2.47 -5.50 -11.28
C MET A 70 -1.95 -6.90 -11.61
N ILE A 71 -0.81 -7.01 -12.29
CA ILE A 71 -0.17 -8.29 -12.65
C ILE A 71 0.20 -9.07 -11.39
N VAL A 72 0.82 -8.41 -10.41
CA VAL A 72 1.24 -9.05 -9.15
C VAL A 72 0.03 -9.54 -8.36
N GLY A 73 -1.00 -8.71 -8.19
CA GLY A 73 -2.20 -9.11 -7.47
C GLY A 73 -3.00 -10.21 -8.18
N LEU A 74 -3.07 -10.19 -9.52
CA LEU A 74 -3.64 -11.28 -10.32
C LEU A 74 -2.83 -12.57 -10.16
N THR A 75 -1.50 -12.48 -10.12
CA THR A 75 -0.63 -13.64 -9.85
C THR A 75 -0.90 -14.22 -8.45
N MET A 76 -1.14 -13.36 -7.44
CA MET A 76 -1.56 -13.82 -6.12
C MET A 76 -2.89 -14.59 -6.18
N TYR A 77 -3.91 -14.05 -6.85
CA TYR A 77 -5.18 -14.76 -7.01
C TYR A 77 -5.02 -16.07 -7.80
N TRP A 78 -4.17 -16.08 -8.81
CA TRP A 78 -3.86 -17.29 -9.58
C TRP A 78 -3.22 -18.38 -8.72
N VAL A 79 -2.29 -18.04 -7.83
CA VAL A 79 -1.68 -18.96 -6.88
C VAL A 79 -2.72 -19.45 -5.85
N LEU A 80 -3.41 -18.50 -5.20
CA LEU A 80 -4.38 -18.79 -4.15
C LEU A 80 -5.57 -19.65 -4.62
N SER A 81 -6.02 -19.47 -5.88
CA SER A 81 -7.13 -20.25 -6.44
C SER A 81 -6.78 -21.70 -6.77
N ARG A 82 -5.50 -22.05 -6.78
CA ARG A 82 -5.01 -23.40 -7.05
C ARG A 82 -4.62 -24.18 -5.80
N GLU A 83 -4.73 -23.55 -4.64
CA GLU A 83 -4.36 -24.13 -3.37
C GLU A 83 -5.59 -24.41 -2.50
N GLU A 84 -5.57 -25.49 -1.77
CA GLU A 84 -6.55 -25.72 -0.71
C GLU A 84 -6.27 -24.77 0.46
N ARG A 85 -7.35 -24.36 1.14
CA ARG A 85 -7.21 -23.49 2.30
C ARG A 85 -6.51 -24.22 3.43
N ASP A 86 -5.54 -23.57 4.03
CA ASP A 86 -4.95 -24.04 5.29
C ASP A 86 -5.59 -23.27 6.45
N SER A 87 -6.15 -24.00 7.40
CA SER A 87 -6.73 -23.40 8.62
C SER A 87 -5.69 -22.73 9.52
N LYS A 88 -4.41 -23.10 9.33
CA LYS A 88 -3.29 -22.61 10.12
C LYS A 88 -2.58 -21.40 9.49
N ASN A 89 -2.78 -21.16 8.20
CA ASN A 89 -2.18 -20.00 7.49
C ASN A 89 -3.22 -19.25 6.68
N GLN A 90 -3.47 -17.99 7.07
CA GLN A 90 -4.44 -17.11 6.41
C GLN A 90 -4.06 -16.69 4.98
N PHE A 91 -2.83 -16.98 4.53
CA PHE A 91 -2.32 -16.67 3.20
C PHE A 91 -2.13 -17.92 2.30
N THR A 92 -2.69 -19.07 2.71
CA THR A 92 -2.73 -20.29 1.89
C THR A 92 -4.17 -20.57 1.44
N GLY A 93 -4.37 -20.64 0.14
CA GLY A 93 -5.68 -20.71 -0.49
C GLY A 93 -6.50 -19.40 -0.37
N LEU A 94 -7.71 -19.41 -0.89
CA LEU A 94 -8.61 -18.23 -0.92
C LEU A 94 -9.31 -18.03 0.44
N THR A 95 -8.59 -17.49 1.41
CA THR A 95 -9.16 -17.06 2.69
C THR A 95 -9.66 -15.60 2.57
N PRO A 96 -10.52 -15.11 3.51
CA PRO A 96 -10.93 -13.71 3.50
C PRO A 96 -9.73 -12.73 3.54
N ILE A 97 -8.69 -13.05 4.33
CA ILE A 97 -7.49 -12.20 4.47
C ILE A 97 -6.62 -12.22 3.21
N SER A 98 -6.35 -13.41 2.64
CA SER A 98 -5.56 -13.49 1.40
C SER A 98 -6.26 -12.82 0.22
N MET A 99 -7.60 -12.93 0.15
CA MET A 99 -8.40 -12.24 -0.86
C MET A 99 -8.37 -10.72 -0.69
N LEU A 100 -8.49 -10.22 0.55
CA LEU A 100 -8.38 -8.80 0.83
C LEU A 100 -7.02 -8.25 0.42
N TYR A 101 -5.94 -8.97 0.78
CA TYR A 101 -4.57 -8.56 0.44
C TYR A 101 -4.36 -8.52 -1.08
N ALA A 102 -4.68 -9.59 -1.78
CA ALA A 102 -4.52 -9.65 -3.25
C ALA A 102 -5.40 -8.60 -3.96
N GLY A 103 -6.63 -8.38 -3.48
CA GLY A 103 -7.53 -7.35 -3.99
C GLY A 103 -7.00 -5.94 -3.77
N ALA A 104 -6.45 -5.65 -2.60
CA ALA A 104 -5.82 -4.36 -2.30
C ALA A 104 -4.58 -4.12 -3.19
N VAL A 105 -3.75 -5.15 -3.42
CA VAL A 105 -2.61 -5.04 -4.35
C VAL A 105 -3.09 -4.77 -5.78
N ILE A 106 -4.15 -5.44 -6.27
CA ILE A 106 -4.74 -5.11 -7.57
C ILE A 106 -5.19 -3.65 -7.60
N TYR A 107 -5.88 -3.18 -6.54
CA TYR A 107 -6.48 -1.84 -6.52
C TYR A 107 -5.44 -0.72 -6.48
N LEU A 108 -4.21 -0.97 -5.98
CA LEU A 108 -3.09 -0.04 -6.14
C LEU A 108 -2.88 0.35 -7.61
N GLY A 109 -3.05 -0.61 -8.54
CA GLY A 109 -2.91 -0.36 -9.98
C GLY A 109 -3.90 0.67 -10.51
N PRO A 110 -5.21 0.39 -10.51
CA PRO A 110 -6.24 1.35 -10.92
C PRO A 110 -6.19 2.68 -10.15
N GLY A 111 -6.00 2.65 -8.82
CA GLY A 111 -5.95 3.85 -8.00
C GLY A 111 -4.86 4.82 -8.46
N SER A 112 -3.63 4.34 -8.54
CA SER A 112 -2.49 5.17 -8.96
C SER A 112 -2.53 5.49 -10.46
N MET A 113 -3.00 4.57 -11.30
CA MET A 113 -3.21 4.83 -12.73
C MET A 113 -4.19 5.99 -12.96
N LEU A 114 -5.24 6.11 -12.16
CA LEU A 114 -6.19 7.22 -12.25
C LEU A 114 -5.54 8.57 -11.91
N MET A 115 -4.63 8.61 -10.93
CA MET A 115 -3.85 9.82 -10.64
C MET A 115 -3.01 10.24 -11.84
N HIS A 116 -2.10 9.39 -12.29
CA HIS A 116 -1.15 9.69 -13.37
C HIS A 116 -1.80 9.77 -14.74
N GLY A 117 -2.88 9.03 -14.93
CA GLY A 117 -3.63 9.02 -16.19
C GLY A 117 -4.51 10.25 -16.39
N THR A 118 -5.05 10.84 -15.32
CA THR A 118 -6.04 11.92 -15.44
C THR A 118 -5.56 13.26 -14.93
N HIS A 119 -4.62 13.32 -13.99
CA HIS A 119 -4.22 14.51 -13.25
C HIS A 119 -5.42 15.28 -12.65
N THR A 120 -6.32 14.56 -12.00
CA THR A 120 -7.51 15.11 -11.37
C THR A 120 -7.51 14.90 -9.85
N GLY A 121 -8.22 15.76 -9.12
CA GLY A 121 -8.36 15.62 -7.66
C GLY A 121 -8.98 14.28 -7.24
N TRP A 122 -9.95 13.77 -8.00
CA TRP A 122 -10.54 12.44 -7.70
C TRP A 122 -9.57 11.29 -8.04
N GLY A 123 -8.72 11.43 -9.07
CA GLY A 123 -7.64 10.47 -9.34
C GLY A 123 -6.63 10.43 -8.20
N GLN A 124 -6.24 11.60 -7.69
CA GLN A 124 -5.38 11.70 -6.51
C GLN A 124 -6.02 11.09 -5.25
N TRP A 125 -7.32 11.30 -5.07
CA TRP A 125 -8.07 10.64 -3.99
C TRP A 125 -8.02 9.12 -4.11
N ALA A 126 -8.26 8.57 -5.32
CA ALA A 126 -8.23 7.13 -5.57
C ALA A 126 -6.84 6.52 -5.30
N ASP A 127 -5.77 7.20 -5.73
CA ASP A 127 -4.38 6.80 -5.49
C ASP A 127 -4.08 6.71 -3.99
N ASN A 128 -4.29 7.80 -3.26
CA ASN A 128 -4.03 7.83 -1.82
C ASN A 128 -4.86 6.79 -1.05
N LEU A 129 -6.15 6.61 -1.41
CA LEU A 129 -7.01 5.63 -0.77
C LEU A 129 -6.51 4.21 -1.03
N SER A 130 -6.05 3.91 -2.25
CA SER A 130 -5.51 2.60 -2.61
C SER A 130 -4.28 2.23 -1.78
N MET A 131 -3.38 3.20 -1.55
CA MET A 131 -2.20 3.01 -0.70
C MET A 131 -2.59 2.72 0.75
N VAL A 132 -3.56 3.46 1.29
CA VAL A 132 -4.08 3.23 2.66
C VAL A 132 -4.74 1.86 2.76
N MET A 133 -5.58 1.49 1.79
CA MET A 133 -6.23 0.18 1.78
C MET A 133 -5.24 -0.98 1.82
N TYR A 134 -4.11 -0.86 1.15
CA TYR A 134 -3.07 -1.88 1.18
C TYR A 134 -2.31 -1.91 2.51
N ILE A 135 -1.78 -0.75 2.96
CA ILE A 135 -0.86 -0.71 4.09
C ILE A 135 -1.53 -1.01 5.44
N LEU A 136 -2.84 -0.82 5.56
CA LEU A 136 -3.60 -1.18 6.76
C LEU A 136 -3.60 -2.68 7.04
N ILE A 137 -3.55 -3.51 6.00
CA ILE A 137 -3.74 -4.97 6.15
C ILE A 137 -2.67 -5.61 7.02
N PRO A 138 -1.35 -5.49 6.74
CA PRO A 138 -0.35 -6.23 7.47
C PRO A 138 -0.29 -5.88 8.96
N TRP A 139 -0.41 -4.60 9.35
CA TRP A 139 -0.37 -4.26 10.76
C TRP A 139 -1.66 -4.62 11.51
N LEU A 140 -2.84 -4.51 10.85
CA LEU A 140 -4.10 -4.94 11.45
C LEU A 140 -4.14 -6.46 11.70
N ILE A 141 -3.57 -7.26 10.80
CA ILE A 141 -3.44 -8.71 11.00
C ILE A 141 -2.54 -8.98 12.21
N ASN A 142 -1.41 -8.31 12.30
CA ASN A 142 -0.47 -8.50 13.40
C ASN A 142 -1.09 -8.16 14.76
N VAL A 143 -1.67 -6.97 14.90
CA VAL A 143 -2.30 -6.56 16.16
C VAL A 143 -3.57 -7.36 16.43
N GLY A 144 -4.29 -7.77 15.38
CA GLY A 144 -5.47 -8.62 15.49
C GLY A 144 -5.13 -9.99 16.06
N GLU A 145 -4.04 -10.63 15.60
CA GLU A 145 -3.57 -11.89 16.16
C GLU A 145 -3.16 -11.74 17.63
N MET A 146 -2.32 -10.75 17.95
CA MET A 146 -1.85 -10.51 19.32
C MET A 146 -2.92 -9.93 20.24
N GLY A 147 -3.96 -9.29 19.70
CA GLY A 147 -5.14 -8.81 20.42
C GLY A 147 -6.30 -9.81 20.49
N ARG A 148 -6.13 -11.01 19.94
CA ARG A 148 -7.17 -12.06 19.84
C ARG A 148 -8.45 -11.58 19.16
N TRP A 149 -8.31 -10.79 18.12
CA TRP A 149 -9.47 -10.31 17.37
C TRP A 149 -10.03 -11.40 16.46
N SER A 150 -11.34 -11.43 16.36
CA SER A 150 -11.99 -12.23 15.31
C SER A 150 -11.75 -11.63 13.94
N ILE A 151 -11.81 -12.44 12.89
CA ILE A 151 -11.74 -11.97 11.50
C ILE A 151 -12.77 -10.88 11.23
N LYS A 152 -14.00 -11.02 11.74
CA LYS A 152 -15.05 -10.00 11.62
C LYS A 152 -14.60 -8.65 12.20
N LYS A 153 -13.95 -8.67 13.38
CA LYS A 153 -13.44 -7.45 14.01
C LYS A 153 -12.33 -6.80 13.17
N ILE A 154 -11.39 -7.59 12.64
CA ILE A 154 -10.33 -7.08 11.75
C ILE A 154 -10.96 -6.36 10.54
N PHE A 155 -11.92 -7.00 9.86
CA PHE A 155 -12.60 -6.41 8.72
C PHE A 155 -13.42 -5.16 9.09
N SER A 156 -14.12 -5.18 10.24
CA SER A 156 -14.89 -4.01 10.68
C SER A 156 -13.98 -2.81 10.96
N VAL A 157 -12.86 -3.02 11.68
CA VAL A 157 -11.88 -1.96 11.95
C VAL A 157 -11.25 -1.46 10.65
N TYR A 158 -10.86 -2.37 9.76
CA TYR A 158 -10.33 -2.03 8.44
C TYR A 158 -11.31 -1.14 7.65
N LEU A 159 -12.57 -1.56 7.51
CA LEU A 159 -13.58 -0.81 6.77
C LEU A 159 -13.86 0.57 7.39
N VAL A 160 -13.96 0.65 8.71
CA VAL A 160 -14.18 1.92 9.40
C VAL A 160 -13.03 2.89 9.12
N ILE A 161 -11.78 2.45 9.21
CA ILE A 161 -10.62 3.29 8.94
C ILE A 161 -10.61 3.74 7.48
N VAL A 162 -10.82 2.82 6.52
CA VAL A 162 -10.84 3.13 5.09
C VAL A 162 -11.95 4.12 4.74
N ILE A 163 -13.15 3.95 5.29
CA ILE A 163 -14.28 4.86 5.04
C ILE A 163 -13.99 6.24 5.61
N ILE A 164 -13.49 6.32 6.85
CA ILE A 164 -13.16 7.59 7.49
C ILE A 164 -12.06 8.31 6.70
N ASP A 165 -10.95 7.64 6.39
CA ASP A 165 -9.86 8.24 5.61
C ASP A 165 -10.34 8.68 4.21
N GLY A 166 -11.16 7.86 3.54
CA GLY A 166 -11.72 8.18 2.24
C GLY A 166 -12.61 9.43 2.27
N ILE A 167 -13.45 9.59 3.29
CA ILE A 167 -14.29 10.78 3.47
C ILE A 167 -13.42 12.02 3.74
N PHE A 168 -12.48 11.95 4.68
CA PHE A 168 -11.62 13.09 4.99
C PHE A 168 -10.78 13.52 3.79
N ARG A 169 -10.21 12.58 3.04
CA ARG A 169 -9.45 12.91 1.81
C ARG A 169 -10.31 13.50 0.72
N TRP A 170 -11.59 13.14 0.65
CA TRP A 170 -12.53 13.73 -0.31
C TRP A 170 -12.91 15.16 0.06
N THR A 171 -13.11 15.45 1.35
CA THR A 171 -13.54 16.76 1.83
C THR A 171 -12.39 17.76 1.99
N ASP A 172 -11.25 17.29 2.50
CA ASP A 172 -10.12 18.16 2.89
C ASP A 172 -8.93 18.10 1.90
N GLY A 173 -9.10 17.38 0.79
CA GLY A 173 -8.04 17.17 -0.19
C GLY A 173 -7.00 16.16 0.25
N LEU A 174 -5.71 16.49 0.19
CA LEU A 174 -4.60 15.54 0.44
C LEU A 174 -4.41 15.11 1.89
N GLY A 175 -5.08 15.73 2.83
CA GLY A 175 -4.88 15.47 4.25
C GLY A 175 -6.17 15.42 5.04
N THR A 176 -6.08 14.96 6.28
CA THR A 176 -7.15 15.01 7.27
C THR A 176 -7.34 16.42 7.87
N GLY A 177 -6.78 17.47 7.27
CA GLY A 177 -6.74 18.83 7.83
C GLY A 177 -5.86 18.97 9.08
N PHE A 178 -5.49 17.86 9.71
CA PHE A 178 -4.72 17.80 10.97
C PHE A 178 -3.25 17.38 10.78
N GLY A 179 -2.72 17.43 9.55
CA GLY A 179 -1.36 16.97 9.25
C GLY A 179 -1.14 15.46 9.40
N PHE A 180 -2.22 14.66 9.43
CA PHE A 180 -2.15 13.21 9.63
C PHE A 180 -2.10 12.46 8.30
N ASN A 181 -0.92 11.89 7.99
CA ASN A 181 -0.78 11.01 6.83
C ASN A 181 -0.90 9.54 7.25
N LEU A 182 -2.10 8.98 7.12
CA LEU A 182 -2.39 7.61 7.55
C LEU A 182 -1.53 6.56 6.83
N PHE A 183 -1.18 6.78 5.55
CA PHE A 183 -0.29 5.88 4.83
C PHE A 183 1.12 5.83 5.46
N ALA A 184 1.75 6.98 5.65
CA ALA A 184 3.08 7.07 6.25
C ALA A 184 3.10 6.52 7.68
N VAL A 185 2.12 6.89 8.51
CA VAL A 185 1.98 6.37 9.87
C VAL A 185 1.80 4.85 9.86
N SER A 186 1.01 4.29 8.94
CA SER A 186 0.76 2.85 8.85
C SER A 186 2.01 2.05 8.47
N ILE A 187 2.98 2.63 7.76
CA ILE A 187 4.29 2.00 7.55
C ILE A 187 4.98 1.80 8.91
N GLY A 188 4.99 2.84 9.74
CA GLY A 188 5.52 2.75 11.11
C GLY A 188 4.79 1.72 11.96
N LEU A 189 3.45 1.74 11.95
CA LEU A 189 2.62 0.79 12.69
C LEU A 189 2.85 -0.65 12.24
N TRP A 190 3.05 -0.87 10.94
CA TRP A 190 3.37 -2.20 10.44
C TRP A 190 4.72 -2.67 10.95
N PHE A 191 5.77 -1.85 10.83
CA PHE A 191 7.10 -2.23 11.28
C PHE A 191 7.14 -2.48 12.80
N ILE A 192 6.50 -1.62 13.60
CA ILE A 192 6.34 -1.78 15.04
C ILE A 192 5.61 -3.11 15.37
N SER A 193 4.48 -3.35 14.70
CA SER A 193 3.68 -4.55 14.94
C SER A 193 4.40 -5.82 14.52
N GLU A 194 5.25 -5.76 13.47
CA GLU A 194 6.06 -6.90 13.03
C GLU A 194 7.20 -7.21 14.01
N CYS A 195 7.84 -6.17 14.56
CA CYS A 195 8.81 -6.35 15.65
C CYS A 195 8.15 -6.95 16.90
N LEU A 196 6.95 -6.48 17.25
CA LEU A 196 6.16 -7.07 18.33
C LEU A 196 5.82 -8.52 18.05
N TYR A 197 5.41 -8.84 16.84
CA TYR A 197 5.07 -10.20 16.44
C TYR A 197 6.26 -11.16 16.63
N ARG A 198 7.47 -10.69 16.34
CA ARG A 198 8.69 -11.47 16.48
C ARG A 198 9.22 -11.57 17.91
N TYR A 199 9.20 -10.44 18.65
CA TYR A 199 9.92 -10.29 19.93
C TYR A 199 8.98 -9.97 21.11
N TRP A 200 7.72 -10.40 21.01
CA TRP A 200 6.72 -10.06 22.02
C TRP A 200 7.17 -10.38 23.44
N SER A 201 7.04 -9.41 24.32
CA SER A 201 7.09 -9.57 25.76
C SER A 201 6.27 -8.48 26.43
N PRO A 202 5.83 -8.66 27.71
CA PRO A 202 5.07 -7.64 28.44
C PRO A 202 5.77 -6.27 28.51
N ASN A 203 7.08 -6.24 28.66
CA ASN A 203 7.87 -5.01 28.71
C ASN A 203 8.08 -4.42 27.30
N PHE A 204 8.40 -5.27 26.31
CA PHE A 204 8.65 -4.81 24.94
C PHE A 204 7.45 -4.14 24.31
N ARG A 205 6.22 -4.52 24.68
CA ARG A 205 5.00 -3.84 24.24
C ARG A 205 5.05 -2.34 24.41
N TRP A 206 5.50 -1.88 25.57
CA TRP A 206 5.55 -0.46 25.90
C TRP A 206 6.74 0.26 25.25
N LEU A 207 7.82 -0.46 25.00
CA LEU A 207 9.01 0.08 24.33
C LEU A 207 8.89 0.10 22.81
N SER A 208 8.00 -0.72 22.24
CA SER A 208 7.90 -0.90 20.79
C SER A 208 7.53 0.37 20.01
N GLY A 209 6.82 1.32 20.64
CA GLY A 209 6.50 2.61 20.02
C GLY A 209 7.74 3.41 19.61
N PHE A 210 8.86 3.26 20.34
CA PHE A 210 10.12 3.93 19.98
C PHE A 210 10.71 3.47 18.64
N ILE A 211 10.34 2.27 18.14
CA ILE A 211 10.72 1.80 16.80
C ILE A 211 10.19 2.76 15.72
N GLY A 212 9.04 3.38 15.96
CA GLY A 212 8.46 4.34 15.03
C GLY A 212 9.38 5.53 14.76
N PHE A 213 10.17 5.99 15.75
CA PHE A 213 11.16 7.05 15.53
C PHE A 213 12.29 6.62 14.58
N PHE A 214 12.69 5.35 14.67
CA PHE A 214 13.66 4.81 13.72
C PHE A 214 13.08 4.79 12.29
N VAL A 215 11.82 4.37 12.15
CA VAL A 215 11.13 4.40 10.85
C VAL A 215 11.03 5.84 10.32
N CYS A 216 10.65 6.80 11.16
CA CYS A 216 10.62 8.22 10.78
C CYS A 216 11.98 8.70 10.27
N ALA A 217 13.08 8.34 10.95
CA ALA A 217 14.43 8.74 10.56
C ALA A 217 14.85 8.18 9.20
N VAL A 218 14.42 6.95 8.83
CA VAL A 218 14.64 6.36 7.50
C VAL A 218 13.97 7.21 6.40
N PHE A 219 12.84 7.86 6.72
CA PHE A 219 12.11 8.75 5.82
C PHE A 219 12.47 10.24 5.98
N GLY A 220 13.57 10.55 6.67
CA GLY A 220 14.12 11.90 6.78
C GLY A 220 13.51 12.76 7.89
N ILE A 221 12.67 12.19 8.78
CA ILE A 221 12.10 12.88 9.94
C ILE A 221 12.88 12.45 11.19
N PHE A 222 13.75 13.31 11.69
CA PHE A 222 14.64 12.95 12.79
C PHE A 222 14.03 13.24 14.18
N PRO A 223 14.44 12.48 15.24
CA PRO A 223 13.88 12.64 16.58
C PRO A 223 13.96 14.05 17.16
N TRP A 224 15.00 14.82 16.83
CA TRP A 224 15.12 16.21 17.30
C TRP A 224 14.13 17.16 16.63
N GLU A 225 13.74 16.92 15.38
CA GLU A 225 12.70 17.70 14.68
C GLU A 225 11.34 17.45 15.34
N ILE A 226 11.05 16.17 15.62
CA ILE A 226 9.84 15.77 16.34
C ILE A 226 9.78 16.43 17.72
N TRP A 227 10.89 16.40 18.47
CA TRP A 227 10.95 16.97 19.80
C TRP A 227 10.74 18.49 19.82
N ASN A 228 11.29 19.19 18.86
CA ASN A 228 11.17 20.63 18.75
C ASN A 228 9.79 21.10 18.24
N ASN A 229 8.99 20.21 17.61
CA ASN A 229 7.71 20.55 16.99
C ASN A 229 6.62 19.51 17.34
N LEU A 230 6.48 19.16 18.63
CA LEU A 230 5.53 18.11 19.07
C LEU A 230 4.08 18.35 18.64
N SER A 231 3.65 19.62 18.47
CA SER A 231 2.33 19.95 17.95
C SER A 231 2.10 19.43 16.54
N ASP A 232 3.11 19.47 15.70
CA ASP A 232 3.01 19.07 14.29
C ASP A 232 3.17 17.55 14.14
N TYR A 233 3.89 16.94 15.07
CA TYR A 233 4.14 15.50 15.12
C TYR A 233 3.29 14.74 16.15
N TRP A 234 2.13 15.31 16.58
CA TRP A 234 1.23 14.68 17.56
C TRP A 234 0.86 13.24 17.24
N TRP A 235 0.83 12.88 15.96
CA TRP A 235 0.51 11.56 15.45
C TRP A 235 1.50 10.46 15.88
N ILE A 236 2.71 10.79 16.34
CA ILE A 236 3.67 9.81 16.89
C ILE A 236 3.08 9.03 18.06
N ALA A 237 2.11 9.63 18.80
CA ALA A 237 1.41 8.92 19.86
C ALA A 237 0.74 7.63 19.38
N THR A 238 0.37 7.56 18.10
CA THR A 238 -0.22 6.35 17.49
C THR A 238 0.76 5.18 17.43
N PHE A 239 2.06 5.40 17.50
CA PHE A 239 3.07 4.34 17.48
C PHE A 239 2.96 3.38 18.67
N TRP A 240 2.30 3.78 19.75
CA TRP A 240 2.00 2.89 20.88
C TRP A 240 0.74 2.04 20.69
N LEU A 241 -0.11 2.33 19.67
CA LEU A 241 -1.31 1.53 19.42
C LEU A 241 -1.03 0.03 19.23
N PRO A 242 0.00 -0.41 18.47
CA PRO A 242 0.30 -1.83 18.38
C PRO A 242 0.57 -2.47 19.73
N GLY A 243 1.37 -1.82 20.59
CA GLY A 243 1.68 -2.31 21.94
C GLY A 243 0.48 -2.33 22.87
N ILE A 244 -0.42 -1.35 22.77
CA ILE A 244 -1.66 -1.30 23.55
C ILE A 244 -2.60 -2.47 23.18
N ILE A 245 -2.70 -2.78 21.88
CA ILE A 245 -3.60 -3.83 21.36
C ILE A 245 -3.01 -5.22 21.56
N ALA A 246 -1.70 -5.39 21.37
CA ALA A 246 -0.98 -6.68 21.40
C ALA A 246 -0.84 -7.23 22.83
N LYS A 247 -1.94 -7.63 23.46
CA LYS A 247 -1.99 -8.06 24.87
C LYS A 247 -1.34 -9.42 25.10
N GLU A 248 -1.24 -10.25 24.07
CA GLU A 248 -0.74 -11.62 24.15
C GLU A 248 0.30 -11.92 23.06
N PRO A 249 1.20 -12.90 23.29
CA PRO A 249 2.13 -13.31 22.24
C PRO A 249 1.37 -13.90 21.05
N PRO A 250 1.91 -13.76 19.81
CA PRO A 250 1.30 -14.40 18.65
C PRO A 250 1.39 -15.93 18.77
N ARG A 251 0.33 -16.61 18.33
CA ARG A 251 0.28 -18.09 18.29
C ARG A 251 1.09 -18.66 17.14
N TYR A 252 1.38 -17.83 16.15
CA TYR A 252 2.10 -18.22 14.94
C TYR A 252 3.47 -17.57 14.88
N GLU A 253 4.36 -18.16 14.10
CA GLU A 253 5.67 -17.61 13.78
C GLU A 253 5.85 -17.51 12.27
N ARG A 254 6.77 -16.65 11.82
CA ARG A 254 7.08 -16.39 10.42
C ARG A 254 8.57 -16.51 10.14
N THR A 255 8.92 -16.94 8.95
CA THR A 255 10.31 -16.99 8.48
C THR A 255 10.63 -15.72 7.70
N TYR A 256 11.48 -14.88 8.27
CA TYR A 256 11.78 -13.55 7.72
C TYR A 256 12.70 -13.60 6.49
N HIS A 257 13.66 -14.51 6.49
CA HIS A 257 14.58 -14.69 5.37
C HIS A 257 14.00 -15.69 4.37
N PRO A 258 14.13 -15.45 3.05
CA PRO A 258 14.63 -14.22 2.43
C PRO A 258 13.55 -13.15 2.23
N TRP A 259 12.25 -13.49 2.28
CA TRP A 259 11.16 -12.73 1.68
C TRP A 259 10.87 -11.39 2.36
N PHE A 260 10.91 -11.33 3.68
CA PHE A 260 10.70 -10.05 4.39
C PHE A 260 11.80 -9.05 4.03
N PHE A 261 13.06 -9.48 4.14
CA PHE A 261 14.19 -8.62 3.83
C PHE A 261 14.26 -8.23 2.35
N ALA A 262 13.90 -9.14 1.44
CA ALA A 262 13.79 -8.83 0.02
C ALA A 262 12.72 -7.76 -0.22
N GLY A 263 11.56 -7.87 0.44
CA GLY A 263 10.50 -6.87 0.34
C GLY A 263 10.94 -5.50 0.86
N VAL A 264 11.54 -5.45 2.06
CA VAL A 264 12.06 -4.21 2.66
C VAL A 264 13.14 -3.59 1.76
N PHE A 265 14.11 -4.38 1.31
CA PHE A 265 15.16 -3.87 0.43
C PHE A 265 14.61 -3.31 -0.88
N THR A 266 13.69 -4.05 -1.52
CA THR A 266 13.08 -3.62 -2.78
C THR A 266 12.28 -2.33 -2.59
N TYR A 267 11.54 -2.19 -1.47
CA TYR A 267 10.78 -0.98 -1.16
C TYR A 267 11.69 0.21 -0.88
N LEU A 268 12.76 0.03 -0.10
CA LEU A 268 13.72 1.11 0.17
C LEU A 268 14.48 1.54 -1.09
N LEU A 269 14.84 0.60 -1.96
CA LEU A 269 15.43 0.89 -3.25
C LEU A 269 14.45 1.69 -4.13
N ALA A 270 13.19 1.26 -4.18
CA ALA A 270 12.13 1.97 -4.89
C ALA A 270 11.97 3.39 -4.37
N PHE A 271 11.92 3.59 -3.05
CA PHE A 271 11.82 4.89 -2.41
C PHE A 271 13.02 5.79 -2.73
N SER A 272 14.24 5.24 -2.67
CA SER A 272 15.46 5.99 -3.02
C SER A 272 15.44 6.47 -4.47
N ILE A 273 14.96 5.64 -5.40
CA ILE A 273 14.80 6.02 -6.80
C ILE A 273 13.69 7.07 -6.94
N TRP A 274 12.57 6.91 -6.24
CA TRP A 274 11.46 7.86 -6.25
C TRP A 274 11.90 9.28 -5.87
N LEU A 275 12.78 9.44 -4.88
CA LEU A 275 13.35 10.72 -4.47
C LEU A 275 14.09 11.46 -5.61
N THR A 276 14.54 10.75 -6.63
CA THR A 276 15.19 11.35 -7.81
C THR A 276 14.20 11.76 -8.90
N GLY A 277 12.93 11.39 -8.76
CA GLY A 277 11.88 11.58 -9.76
C GLY A 277 11.05 12.86 -9.60
N VAL A 278 11.53 13.84 -8.87
CA VAL A 278 10.87 15.15 -8.72
C VAL A 278 11.39 16.15 -9.76
N PRO A 279 10.59 17.14 -10.19
CA PRO A 279 11.00 18.08 -11.27
C PRO A 279 12.30 18.81 -11.02
N ASP A 280 12.60 19.18 -9.77
CA ASP A 280 13.82 19.92 -9.40
C ASP A 280 15.06 19.02 -9.25
N SER A 281 14.91 17.71 -9.44
CA SER A 281 16.02 16.78 -9.35
C SER A 281 16.96 16.92 -10.56
N PRO A 282 18.29 16.90 -10.37
CA PRO A 282 19.25 16.89 -11.47
C PRO A 282 19.18 15.63 -12.35
N TYR A 283 18.46 14.60 -11.89
CA TYR A 283 18.21 13.35 -12.61
C TYR A 283 16.89 13.37 -13.37
N CYS A 284 16.09 14.43 -13.24
CA CYS A 284 14.82 14.54 -13.95
C CYS A 284 15.06 14.82 -15.43
N ASP A 285 14.53 13.94 -16.27
CA ASP A 285 14.43 14.10 -17.71
C ASP A 285 12.98 13.78 -18.10
N PRO A 286 12.14 14.82 -18.34
CA PRO A 286 10.69 14.64 -18.54
C PRO A 286 10.30 13.78 -19.76
N ASP A 287 11.20 13.64 -20.72
CA ASP A 287 10.95 12.92 -21.97
C ASP A 287 11.61 11.53 -22.00
N ARG A 288 12.29 11.15 -20.91
CA ARG A 288 12.93 9.83 -20.79
C ARG A 288 11.89 8.71 -20.63
N PHE A 289 12.13 7.58 -21.30
CA PHE A 289 11.30 6.39 -21.14
C PHE A 289 11.37 5.78 -19.71
N PHE A 290 12.54 5.77 -19.08
CA PHE A 290 12.70 5.27 -17.72
C PHE A 290 12.47 6.39 -16.72
N GLN A 291 11.21 6.60 -16.34
CA GLN A 291 10.83 7.54 -15.28
C GLN A 291 11.09 6.95 -13.90
N ALA A 292 11.73 7.69 -13.01
CA ALA A 292 12.04 7.24 -11.66
C ALA A 292 10.76 6.87 -10.88
N HIS A 293 9.68 7.61 -11.08
CA HIS A 293 8.39 7.34 -10.45
C HIS A 293 7.74 6.04 -11.00
N ALA A 294 7.88 5.75 -12.29
CA ALA A 294 7.43 4.49 -12.86
C ALA A 294 8.22 3.29 -12.31
N ILE A 295 9.53 3.44 -12.12
CA ILE A 295 10.37 2.42 -11.48
C ILE A 295 9.92 2.17 -10.03
N TRP A 296 9.56 3.25 -9.30
CA TRP A 296 8.95 3.14 -7.97
C TRP A 296 7.70 2.25 -7.97
N HIS A 297 6.78 2.43 -8.91
CA HIS A 297 5.58 1.60 -9.01
C HIS A 297 5.92 0.12 -9.23
N VAL A 298 6.80 -0.17 -10.19
CA VAL A 298 7.17 -1.56 -10.52
C VAL A 298 7.87 -2.24 -9.35
N LEU A 299 8.86 -1.58 -8.72
CA LEU A 299 9.56 -2.14 -7.58
C LEU A 299 8.64 -2.27 -6.34
N SER A 300 7.74 -1.31 -6.13
CA SER A 300 6.74 -1.41 -5.05
C SER A 300 5.81 -2.59 -5.28
N ALA A 301 5.39 -2.86 -6.52
CA ALA A 301 4.62 -4.07 -6.85
C ALA A 301 5.42 -5.35 -6.54
N VAL A 302 6.71 -5.41 -6.87
CA VAL A 302 7.59 -6.54 -6.49
C VAL A 302 7.71 -6.67 -4.97
N ALA A 303 7.81 -5.57 -4.23
CA ALA A 303 7.85 -5.59 -2.77
C ALA A 303 6.56 -6.20 -2.19
N THR A 304 5.37 -5.86 -2.73
CA THR A 304 4.10 -6.48 -2.28
C THR A 304 4.08 -7.99 -2.49
N TRP A 305 4.69 -8.48 -3.59
CA TRP A 305 4.86 -9.92 -3.82
C TRP A 305 5.78 -10.56 -2.78
N CYS A 306 6.91 -9.93 -2.47
CA CYS A 306 7.83 -10.43 -1.45
C CYS A 306 7.14 -10.52 -0.08
N PHE A 307 6.36 -9.51 0.31
CA PHE A 307 5.59 -9.53 1.55
C PHE A 307 4.47 -10.58 1.53
N PHE A 308 3.81 -10.81 0.40
CA PHE A 308 2.88 -11.93 0.24
C PHE A 308 3.58 -13.27 0.51
N LYS A 309 4.75 -13.51 -0.10
CA LYS A 309 5.56 -14.71 0.14
C LYS A 309 6.00 -14.83 1.59
N PHE A 310 6.34 -13.72 2.24
CA PHE A 310 6.68 -13.69 3.66
C PHE A 310 5.50 -14.11 4.54
N LEU A 311 4.32 -13.52 4.34
CA LEU A 311 3.12 -13.84 5.13
C LEU A 311 2.70 -15.30 4.98
N ARG A 312 2.98 -15.93 3.85
CA ARG A 312 2.76 -17.37 3.59
C ARG A 312 3.71 -18.29 4.35
N THR A 313 4.77 -17.77 4.97
CA THR A 313 5.66 -18.58 5.82
C THR A 313 5.09 -18.79 7.22
N GLU A 314 3.95 -18.20 7.54
CA GLU A 314 3.33 -18.30 8.85
C GLU A 314 2.96 -19.74 9.19
N ARG A 315 3.34 -20.19 10.37
CA ARG A 315 3.03 -21.51 10.91
C ARG A 315 2.73 -21.44 12.40
N LEU A 316 1.94 -22.40 12.90
CA LEU A 316 1.66 -22.50 14.32
C LEU A 316 2.97 -22.72 15.08
N LYS A 317 3.15 -22.03 16.21
CA LYS A 317 4.27 -22.30 17.11
C LYS A 317 4.08 -23.68 17.76
N ASP A 318 5.16 -24.45 17.85
CA ASP A 318 5.19 -25.73 18.54
C ASP A 318 4.98 -25.57 20.03
#